data_f6e43481ef4100825c8fdf8d07de4bdb
#
_entry.id   f6e43481ef4100825c8fdf8d07de4bdb
#
_cell.length_a   1.000
_cell.length_b   1.000
_cell.length_c   1.000
_cell.angle_alpha   90.00
_cell.angle_beta   90.00
_cell.angle_gamma   90.00
#
_symmetry.space_group_name_H-M   'P 1'
#
loop_
_entity.id
_entity.type
_entity.pdbx_description
1 polymer ?
#
loop_
_entity_poly.entity_id
_entity_poly.type
_entity_poly.pdbx_seq_one_letter_code
_entity_poly.pdbx_strand_id
1 'polypeptide(L)'
;LSVPGQGKLKGSKVEQYILKLDELGMGDVERVGGKNASLGEMLANLESLGVTVPDGFATTAAAYRDFMAQEGLAERIRDVLQDLDVDDVDKLVETGAAIRRWIKETPLQPRLNEEIRGAWDRMSQGKDIAVAVRSSATAEDLPEASFAGQQETFLNVRGIDQVIERIHDVFASLFNDRAIAYRVHHNFDHNQVALSAGIQHMVRSDTGASGVLFTLDTESGFRDVVFITASWGLGEMVVQGAVNPDEFYVSKPALAAGKRAVLRKTLGSKAIKMVHGDDGHGTRTVDVPAADRSRFCLDEADIETLARHAVAIEKHYGAPMDIEWGKDGSDGKLYILQARPETVQSRQGRSILRFKLKDRSKVIATGRSIGQRIGAGTARIISNVKEMNRVQPGDVLVADMTDPDWEPVMKRAAAIVTNRGGRTCHAAIIARELGIPAVVGCGDATAKVPDGQPVTVSCAEGDTGFIFEGRLDYEEQTIELDRMPDIPVKIMMNVGNPDRAFDFAGIPHRGVGLARLEFIINRMIGVHPRALLEFDTLSDDLKHTISQQMAGYDDPVEFFVDKLAEGIGTIGAAFAPHPVIVRLSDFKSNEYANLIGGREYEPHEETPMLG
;
A
#
# COMPACT_ATOMS: atom_id res chain seq x y z
N LEU A 1 -55.68 4.54 -43.67
CA LEU A 1 -55.21 3.14 -43.75
C LEU A 1 -53.76 3.15 -44.25
N SER A 2 -52.80 3.25 -43.37
CA SER A 2 -51.39 3.00 -43.65
C SER A 2 -50.83 2.07 -42.54
N VAL A 3 -50.32 0.93 -42.97
CA VAL A 3 -49.73 -0.16 -42.21
C VAL A 3 -48.41 0.34 -41.58
N PRO A 4 -48.10 0.13 -40.30
CA PRO A 4 -46.79 0.47 -39.73
C PRO A 4 -45.74 -0.52 -40.22
N GLY A 5 -44.61 0.05 -40.66
CA GLY A 5 -43.46 -0.66 -41.17
C GLY A 5 -42.81 -1.63 -40.18
N GLN A 6 -42.38 -2.73 -40.72
CA GLN A 6 -41.55 -3.77 -40.09
C GLN A 6 -40.32 -3.16 -39.46
N GLY A 7 -40.23 -3.22 -38.13
CA GLY A 7 -38.99 -2.95 -37.42
C GLY A 7 -37.92 -3.98 -37.84
N LYS A 8 -36.81 -3.50 -38.39
CA LYS A 8 -35.63 -4.32 -38.60
C LYS A 8 -35.16 -4.88 -37.27
N LEU A 9 -35.25 -6.18 -37.11
CA LEU A 9 -34.55 -6.93 -36.06
C LEU A 9 -33.05 -6.54 -36.16
N LYS A 10 -32.55 -5.79 -35.19
CA LYS A 10 -31.10 -5.64 -35.00
C LYS A 10 -30.55 -7.04 -34.78
N GLY A 11 -29.75 -7.53 -35.73
CA GLY A 11 -29.02 -8.78 -35.57
C GLY A 11 -28.30 -8.76 -34.23
N SER A 12 -28.48 -9.81 -33.43
CA SER A 12 -27.71 -10.00 -32.20
C SER A 12 -26.22 -10.00 -32.56
N LYS A 13 -25.49 -8.94 -32.19
CA LYS A 13 -24.04 -9.00 -32.25
C LYS A 13 -23.63 -10.16 -31.37
N VAL A 14 -22.98 -11.15 -31.95
CA VAL A 14 -22.37 -12.25 -31.22
C VAL A 14 -21.44 -11.62 -30.19
N GLU A 15 -21.69 -11.87 -28.92
CA GLU A 15 -20.94 -11.28 -27.82
C GLU A 15 -19.50 -11.81 -27.88
N GLN A 16 -18.51 -10.91 -27.88
CA GLN A 16 -17.10 -11.28 -27.96
C GLN A 16 -16.64 -11.84 -26.61
N TYR A 17 -15.88 -12.92 -26.62
CA TYR A 17 -15.31 -13.51 -25.41
C TYR A 17 -13.96 -12.93 -25.03
N ILE A 18 -13.23 -12.37 -26.01
CA ILE A 18 -11.92 -11.75 -25.79
C ILE A 18 -11.95 -10.32 -26.33
N LEU A 19 -11.38 -9.41 -25.54
CA LEU A 19 -11.18 -8.00 -25.90
C LEU A 19 -9.72 -7.62 -25.64
N LYS A 20 -9.15 -6.78 -26.49
CA LYS A 20 -7.85 -6.19 -26.23
C LYS A 20 -7.96 -5.11 -25.18
N LEU A 21 -6.93 -4.92 -24.35
CA LEU A 21 -6.93 -3.88 -23.32
C LEU A 21 -7.03 -2.47 -23.93
N ASP A 22 -6.37 -2.20 -25.06
CA ASP A 22 -6.41 -0.91 -25.76
C ASP A 22 -7.79 -0.55 -26.38
N GLU A 23 -8.71 -1.51 -26.43
CA GLU A 23 -10.11 -1.32 -26.89
C GLU A 23 -11.09 -1.05 -25.74
N LEU A 24 -10.59 -1.06 -24.47
CA LEU A 24 -11.42 -0.96 -23.26
C LEU A 24 -11.36 0.44 -22.64
N GLY A 25 -12.38 0.74 -21.85
CA GLY A 25 -12.43 1.94 -21.01
C GLY A 25 -13.35 1.75 -19.80
N MET A 26 -13.51 2.78 -18.99
CA MET A 26 -14.35 2.71 -17.77
C MET A 26 -15.83 2.40 -18.06
N GLY A 27 -16.29 2.55 -19.29
CA GLY A 27 -17.63 2.10 -19.70
C GLY A 27 -17.79 0.59 -19.82
N ASP A 28 -16.71 -0.19 -19.74
CA ASP A 28 -16.70 -1.65 -19.93
C ASP A 28 -16.58 -2.46 -18.63
N VAL A 29 -16.72 -1.82 -17.46
CA VAL A 29 -16.62 -2.49 -16.13
C VAL A 29 -17.54 -3.71 -16.03
N GLU A 30 -18.78 -3.63 -16.51
CA GLU A 30 -19.72 -4.75 -16.51
C GLU A 30 -19.30 -5.91 -17.44
N ARG A 31 -18.40 -5.63 -18.40
CA ARG A 31 -17.93 -6.60 -19.41
C ARG A 31 -16.62 -7.26 -19.00
N VAL A 32 -15.69 -6.52 -18.40
CA VAL A 32 -14.31 -7.00 -18.14
C VAL A 32 -13.82 -6.75 -16.71
N GLY A 33 -14.68 -6.24 -15.84
CA GLY A 33 -14.32 -5.88 -14.46
C GLY A 33 -13.53 -4.57 -14.34
N GLY A 34 -13.44 -4.05 -13.12
CA GLY A 34 -12.84 -2.73 -12.83
C GLY A 34 -11.36 -2.62 -13.22
N LYS A 35 -10.55 -3.61 -12.88
CA LYS A 35 -9.11 -3.59 -13.17
C LYS A 35 -8.79 -3.54 -14.66
N ASN A 36 -9.42 -4.41 -15.46
CA ASN A 36 -9.18 -4.44 -16.90
C ASN A 36 -9.74 -3.20 -17.61
N ALA A 37 -10.90 -2.69 -17.15
CA ALA A 37 -11.47 -1.45 -17.67
C ALA A 37 -10.53 -0.25 -17.39
N SER A 38 -9.99 -0.16 -16.18
CA SER A 38 -9.05 0.90 -15.80
C SER A 38 -7.73 0.82 -16.58
N LEU A 39 -7.17 -0.38 -16.80
CA LEU A 39 -5.99 -0.56 -17.65
C LEU A 39 -6.22 -0.07 -19.08
N GLY A 40 -7.37 -0.45 -19.66
CA GLY A 40 -7.74 0.01 -21.00
C GLY A 40 -7.94 1.51 -21.09
N GLU A 41 -8.63 2.10 -20.10
CA GLU A 41 -8.82 3.55 -20.00
C GLU A 41 -7.47 4.30 -19.99
N MET A 42 -6.49 3.79 -19.23
CA MET A 42 -5.15 4.40 -19.17
C MET A 42 -4.38 4.21 -20.49
N LEU A 43 -4.45 3.04 -21.12
CA LEU A 43 -3.84 2.79 -22.43
C LEU A 43 -4.36 3.75 -23.49
N ALA A 44 -5.69 3.93 -23.55
CA ALA A 44 -6.33 4.76 -24.56
C ALA A 44 -6.10 6.27 -24.38
N ASN A 45 -6.01 6.74 -23.13
CA ASN A 45 -6.11 8.18 -22.83
C ASN A 45 -4.84 8.80 -22.22
N LEU A 46 -3.92 8.02 -21.62
CA LEU A 46 -2.80 8.56 -20.85
C LEU A 46 -1.42 8.32 -21.47
N GLU A 47 -1.31 7.53 -22.52
CA GLU A 47 -0.05 7.28 -23.22
C GLU A 47 0.58 8.60 -23.74
N SER A 48 -0.23 9.50 -24.28
CA SER A 48 0.22 10.83 -24.73
C SER A 48 0.77 11.73 -23.63
N LEU A 49 0.47 11.42 -22.36
CA LEU A 49 0.97 12.11 -21.15
C LEU A 49 2.20 11.40 -20.57
N GLY A 50 2.74 10.39 -21.25
CA GLY A 50 3.92 9.65 -20.87
C GLY A 50 3.65 8.49 -19.91
N VAL A 51 2.40 8.20 -19.56
CA VAL A 51 2.03 7.04 -18.73
C VAL A 51 2.10 5.78 -19.59
N THR A 52 3.01 4.89 -19.24
CA THR A 52 3.19 3.61 -19.95
C THR A 52 2.48 2.51 -19.18
N VAL A 53 1.62 1.76 -19.87
CA VAL A 53 0.89 0.60 -19.32
C VAL A 53 1.22 -0.61 -20.21
N PRO A 54 1.54 -1.79 -19.65
CA PRO A 54 1.75 -2.98 -20.44
C PRO A 54 0.45 -3.38 -21.16
N ASP A 55 0.55 -3.71 -22.45
CA ASP A 55 -0.58 -4.17 -23.23
C ASP A 55 -1.01 -5.62 -22.90
N GLY A 56 -2.12 -6.06 -23.47
CA GLY A 56 -2.65 -7.38 -23.24
C GLY A 56 -4.06 -7.56 -23.77
N PHE A 57 -4.74 -8.58 -23.29
CA PHE A 57 -6.14 -8.85 -23.57
C PHE A 57 -6.87 -9.37 -22.33
N ALA A 58 -8.20 -9.33 -22.36
CA ALA A 58 -9.05 -9.81 -21.27
C ALA A 58 -10.16 -10.73 -21.79
N THR A 59 -10.51 -11.74 -21.01
CA THR A 59 -11.76 -12.48 -21.21
C THR A 59 -12.95 -11.60 -20.78
N THR A 60 -14.15 -11.86 -21.27
CA THR A 60 -15.34 -11.09 -20.87
C THR A 60 -16.15 -11.81 -19.80
N ALA A 61 -16.97 -11.05 -19.06
CA ALA A 61 -17.98 -11.59 -18.15
C ALA A 61 -18.98 -12.53 -18.84
N ALA A 62 -19.28 -12.29 -20.14
CA ALA A 62 -20.08 -13.20 -20.95
C ALA A 62 -19.40 -14.56 -21.11
N ALA A 63 -18.09 -14.57 -21.44
CA ALA A 63 -17.33 -15.80 -21.53
C ALA A 63 -17.36 -16.62 -20.23
N TYR A 64 -17.25 -15.92 -19.09
CA TYR A 64 -17.35 -16.55 -17.76
C TYR A 64 -18.75 -17.12 -17.50
N ARG A 65 -19.83 -16.35 -17.76
CA ARG A 65 -21.20 -16.81 -17.54
C ARG A 65 -21.53 -18.02 -18.40
N ASP A 66 -21.13 -17.99 -19.67
CA ASP A 66 -21.33 -19.11 -20.59
C ASP A 66 -20.49 -20.34 -20.19
N PHE A 67 -19.30 -20.13 -19.60
CA PHE A 67 -18.49 -21.20 -19.01
C PHE A 67 -19.23 -21.84 -17.82
N MET A 68 -19.75 -21.03 -16.90
CA MET A 68 -20.49 -21.51 -15.73
C MET A 68 -21.81 -22.20 -16.08
N ALA A 69 -22.40 -21.89 -17.22
CA ALA A 69 -23.64 -22.51 -17.68
C ALA A 69 -23.45 -23.92 -18.26
N GLN A 70 -22.19 -24.38 -18.44
CA GLN A 70 -21.93 -25.71 -18.99
C GLN A 70 -22.29 -26.81 -17.99
N GLU A 71 -22.87 -27.90 -18.50
CA GLU A 71 -23.09 -29.19 -17.79
C GLU A 71 -23.74 -29.04 -16.40
N GLY A 72 -24.52 -27.97 -16.19
CA GLY A 72 -25.17 -27.72 -14.90
C GLY A 72 -24.22 -27.29 -13.78
N LEU A 73 -23.04 -26.77 -14.11
CA LEU A 73 -22.03 -26.35 -13.13
C LEU A 73 -22.56 -25.27 -12.19
N ALA A 74 -23.24 -24.26 -12.73
CA ALA A 74 -23.80 -23.16 -11.93
C ALA A 74 -24.90 -23.65 -10.96
N GLU A 75 -25.77 -24.57 -11.39
CA GLU A 75 -26.79 -25.19 -10.55
C GLU A 75 -26.15 -25.99 -9.42
N ARG A 76 -25.17 -26.83 -9.74
CA ARG A 76 -24.45 -27.65 -8.77
C ARG A 76 -23.74 -26.80 -7.70
N ILE A 77 -23.15 -25.67 -8.09
CA ILE A 77 -22.51 -24.72 -7.17
C ILE A 77 -23.54 -24.05 -6.27
N ARG A 78 -24.65 -23.60 -6.84
CA ARG A 78 -25.74 -22.97 -6.09
C ARG A 78 -26.29 -23.91 -5.03
N ASP A 79 -26.54 -25.16 -5.37
CA ASP A 79 -27.12 -26.16 -4.46
C ASP A 79 -26.25 -26.40 -3.23
N VAL A 80 -24.92 -26.43 -3.37
CA VAL A 80 -24.01 -26.64 -2.23
C VAL A 80 -23.76 -25.37 -1.41
N LEU A 81 -23.98 -24.17 -1.98
CA LEU A 81 -23.84 -22.90 -1.27
C LEU A 81 -25.13 -22.49 -0.55
N GLN A 82 -26.29 -23.00 -0.95
CA GLN A 82 -27.58 -22.56 -0.42
C GLN A 82 -27.72 -22.81 1.08
N ASP A 83 -27.20 -23.93 1.58
CA ASP A 83 -27.31 -24.35 2.98
C ASP A 83 -25.97 -24.29 3.71
N LEU A 84 -24.96 -23.59 3.13
CA LEU A 84 -23.63 -23.48 3.72
C LEU A 84 -23.62 -22.48 4.87
N ASP A 85 -23.31 -22.97 6.07
CA ASP A 85 -22.94 -22.14 7.20
C ASP A 85 -21.46 -21.71 7.04
N VAL A 86 -21.23 -20.44 6.73
CA VAL A 86 -19.88 -19.89 6.50
C VAL A 86 -19.10 -19.67 7.81
N ASP A 87 -19.77 -19.75 8.97
CA ASP A 87 -19.11 -19.69 10.27
C ASP A 87 -18.54 -21.07 10.67
N ASP A 88 -19.00 -22.17 10.05
CA ASP A 88 -18.39 -23.49 10.10
C ASP A 88 -17.20 -23.54 9.11
N VAL A 89 -16.01 -23.18 9.61
CA VAL A 89 -14.80 -23.03 8.79
C VAL A 89 -14.43 -24.34 8.06
N ASP A 90 -14.61 -25.50 8.69
CA ASP A 90 -14.25 -26.79 8.09
C ASP A 90 -15.15 -27.09 6.88
N LYS A 91 -16.46 -26.85 7.01
CA LYS A 91 -17.40 -27.00 5.88
C LYS A 91 -17.17 -25.98 4.78
N LEU A 92 -16.85 -24.74 5.13
CA LEU A 92 -16.52 -23.70 4.18
C LEU A 92 -15.31 -24.09 3.33
N VAL A 93 -14.21 -24.57 3.96
CA VAL A 93 -12.99 -25.03 3.28
C VAL A 93 -13.29 -26.22 2.37
N GLU A 94 -14.01 -27.23 2.86
CA GLU A 94 -14.37 -28.43 2.07
C GLU A 94 -15.24 -28.06 0.86
N THR A 95 -16.26 -27.24 1.06
CA THR A 95 -17.20 -26.79 0.00
C THR A 95 -16.46 -25.94 -1.03
N GLY A 96 -15.67 -24.96 -0.59
CA GLY A 96 -14.88 -24.11 -1.48
C GLY A 96 -13.89 -24.93 -2.32
N ALA A 97 -13.18 -25.89 -1.72
CA ALA A 97 -12.26 -26.78 -2.43
C ALA A 97 -12.98 -27.66 -3.47
N ALA A 98 -14.18 -28.15 -3.15
CA ALA A 98 -14.98 -28.94 -4.08
C ALA A 98 -15.41 -28.10 -5.30
N ILE A 99 -15.91 -26.88 -5.08
CA ILE A 99 -16.32 -25.97 -6.14
C ILE A 99 -15.13 -25.63 -7.06
N ARG A 100 -13.99 -25.21 -6.48
CA ARG A 100 -12.78 -24.87 -7.25
C ARG A 100 -12.30 -26.05 -8.09
N ARG A 101 -12.37 -27.28 -7.58
CA ARG A 101 -12.04 -28.48 -8.33
C ARG A 101 -12.98 -28.67 -9.53
N TRP A 102 -14.29 -28.54 -9.35
CA TRP A 102 -15.26 -28.69 -10.44
C TRP A 102 -15.03 -27.66 -11.56
N ILE A 103 -14.72 -26.41 -11.21
CA ILE A 103 -14.39 -25.37 -12.19
C ILE A 103 -13.13 -25.74 -12.97
N LYS A 104 -12.09 -26.20 -12.29
CA LYS A 104 -10.82 -26.59 -12.94
C LYS A 104 -10.94 -27.83 -13.83
N GLU A 105 -11.83 -28.76 -13.50
CA GLU A 105 -12.08 -29.98 -14.27
C GLU A 105 -13.01 -29.74 -15.47
N THR A 106 -13.79 -28.66 -15.47
CA THR A 106 -14.69 -28.30 -16.57
C THR A 106 -13.88 -27.69 -17.73
N PRO A 107 -13.91 -28.27 -18.96
CA PRO A 107 -13.14 -27.72 -20.08
C PRO A 107 -13.71 -26.35 -20.53
N LEU A 108 -12.82 -25.47 -21.01
CA LEU A 108 -13.27 -24.23 -21.66
C LEU A 108 -14.11 -24.57 -22.91
N GLN A 109 -15.12 -23.74 -23.17
CA GLN A 109 -15.90 -23.86 -24.41
C GLN A 109 -14.96 -23.79 -25.62
N PRO A 110 -15.20 -24.60 -26.69
CA PRO A 110 -14.34 -24.59 -27.87
C PRO A 110 -14.09 -23.20 -28.43
N ARG A 111 -15.12 -22.38 -28.51
CA ARG A 111 -15.03 -20.99 -28.97
C ARG A 111 -14.12 -20.13 -28.09
N LEU A 112 -14.25 -20.20 -26.76
CA LEU A 112 -13.42 -19.44 -25.83
C LEU A 112 -11.95 -19.85 -25.95
N ASN A 113 -11.69 -21.15 -26.02
CA ASN A 113 -10.34 -21.70 -26.20
C ASN A 113 -9.72 -21.20 -27.51
N GLU A 114 -10.46 -21.20 -28.62
CA GLU A 114 -9.99 -20.70 -29.92
C GLU A 114 -9.70 -19.19 -29.88
N GLU A 115 -10.62 -18.38 -29.29
CA GLU A 115 -10.43 -16.94 -29.19
C GLU A 115 -9.22 -16.57 -28.31
N ILE A 116 -8.98 -17.31 -27.18
CA ILE A 116 -7.78 -17.15 -26.32
C ILE A 116 -6.51 -17.45 -27.11
N ARG A 117 -6.44 -18.60 -27.82
CA ARG A 117 -5.27 -18.97 -28.61
C ARG A 117 -5.00 -17.96 -29.72
N GLY A 118 -6.03 -17.48 -30.39
CA GLY A 118 -5.89 -16.43 -31.39
C GLY A 118 -5.41 -15.09 -30.83
N ALA A 119 -5.84 -14.71 -29.62
CA ALA A 119 -5.35 -13.51 -28.93
C ALA A 119 -3.88 -13.67 -28.50
N TRP A 120 -3.53 -14.83 -27.96
CA TRP A 120 -2.16 -15.16 -27.59
C TRP A 120 -1.20 -15.12 -28.78
N ASP A 121 -1.58 -15.70 -29.92
CA ASP A 121 -0.75 -15.70 -31.10
C ASP A 121 -0.48 -14.28 -31.61
N ARG A 122 -1.48 -13.40 -31.58
CA ARG A 122 -1.32 -11.97 -31.90
C ARG A 122 -0.39 -11.24 -30.93
N MET A 123 -0.50 -11.54 -29.63
CA MET A 123 0.29 -10.90 -28.59
C MET A 123 1.73 -11.40 -28.57
N SER A 124 1.94 -12.72 -28.62
CA SER A 124 3.27 -13.35 -28.53
C SER A 124 4.07 -13.22 -29.82
N GLN A 125 3.39 -13.17 -30.99
CA GLN A 125 4.03 -13.19 -32.33
C GLN A 125 5.04 -14.32 -32.46
N GLY A 126 4.75 -15.48 -31.87
CA GLY A 126 5.61 -16.64 -31.88
C GLY A 126 6.84 -16.56 -30.96
N LYS A 127 6.96 -15.53 -30.13
CA LYS A 127 8.03 -15.40 -29.13
C LYS A 127 7.61 -16.04 -27.82
N ASP A 128 8.59 -16.49 -27.06
CA ASP A 128 8.36 -16.88 -25.65
C ASP A 128 8.29 -15.62 -24.78
N ILE A 129 7.07 -15.25 -24.42
CA ILE A 129 6.78 -14.08 -23.57
C ILE A 129 6.27 -14.52 -22.21
N ALA A 130 6.61 -13.75 -21.17
CA ALA A 130 6.03 -13.87 -19.86
C ALA A 130 4.83 -12.94 -19.72
N VAL A 131 3.77 -13.42 -19.08
CA VAL A 131 2.57 -12.63 -18.79
C VAL A 131 2.16 -12.75 -17.34
N ALA A 132 1.43 -11.75 -16.87
CA ALA A 132 0.62 -11.82 -15.64
C ALA A 132 -0.81 -12.21 -16.04
N VAL A 133 -1.41 -13.16 -15.31
CA VAL A 133 -2.83 -13.52 -15.45
C VAL A 133 -3.54 -13.07 -14.18
N ARG A 134 -4.44 -12.10 -14.30
CA ARG A 134 -5.05 -11.38 -13.17
C ARG A 134 -6.57 -11.47 -13.23
N SER A 135 -7.19 -11.63 -12.07
CA SER A 135 -8.64 -11.53 -11.93
C SER A 135 -9.12 -10.09 -11.95
N SER A 136 -10.28 -9.85 -12.57
CA SER A 136 -10.99 -8.58 -12.57
C SER A 136 -12.49 -8.86 -12.46
N ALA A 137 -13.10 -8.50 -11.33
CA ALA A 137 -14.50 -8.75 -11.08
C ALA A 137 -15.39 -7.57 -11.53
N THR A 138 -16.61 -7.89 -11.98
CA THR A 138 -17.59 -6.87 -12.38
C THR A 138 -18.15 -6.07 -11.21
N ALA A 139 -17.92 -6.51 -9.98
CA ALA A 139 -18.41 -5.88 -8.74
C ALA A 139 -17.28 -5.54 -7.74
N GLU A 140 -16.02 -5.43 -8.20
CA GLU A 140 -14.84 -5.31 -7.33
C GLU A 140 -14.77 -3.96 -6.60
N ASP A 141 -15.16 -2.87 -7.26
CA ASP A 141 -15.02 -1.49 -6.76
C ASP A 141 -16.38 -0.82 -6.51
N LEU A 142 -17.34 -1.56 -5.92
CA LEU A 142 -18.59 -0.95 -5.51
C LEU A 142 -18.37 0.00 -4.32
N PRO A 143 -19.05 1.17 -4.28
CA PRO A 143 -18.90 2.15 -3.20
C PRO A 143 -19.20 1.62 -1.80
N GLU A 144 -20.00 0.55 -1.69
CA GLU A 144 -20.46 -0.04 -0.43
C GLU A 144 -19.75 -1.34 -0.06
N ALA A 145 -18.94 -1.92 -0.97
CA ALA A 145 -18.27 -3.18 -0.74
C ALA A 145 -16.98 -3.30 -1.59
N SER A 146 -15.85 -3.46 -0.93
CA SER A 146 -14.55 -3.68 -1.59
C SER A 146 -14.21 -5.17 -1.58
N PHE A 147 -14.06 -5.77 -2.76
CA PHE A 147 -13.54 -7.13 -2.93
C PHE A 147 -12.00 -7.14 -3.02
N ALA A 148 -11.35 -6.08 -2.52
CA ALA A 148 -9.89 -5.96 -2.58
C ALA A 148 -9.19 -7.13 -1.87
N GLY A 149 -8.18 -7.69 -2.53
CA GLY A 149 -7.36 -8.78 -1.97
C GLY A 149 -8.01 -10.17 -1.94
N GLN A 150 -9.23 -10.33 -2.48
CA GLN A 150 -9.94 -11.63 -2.46
C GLN A 150 -9.69 -12.49 -3.69
N GLN A 151 -8.93 -11.99 -4.66
CA GLN A 151 -8.74 -12.60 -5.98
C GLN A 151 -7.26 -12.82 -6.26
N GLU A 152 -6.97 -13.77 -7.16
CA GLU A 152 -5.61 -14.24 -7.42
C GLU A 152 -4.96 -13.55 -8.62
N THR A 153 -3.63 -13.44 -8.56
CA THR A 153 -2.77 -13.01 -9.65
C THR A 153 -1.66 -14.04 -9.84
N PHE A 154 -1.45 -14.48 -11.07
CA PHE A 154 -0.40 -15.42 -11.44
C PHE A 154 0.66 -14.69 -12.26
N LEU A 155 1.89 -14.68 -11.76
CA LEU A 155 3.01 -13.96 -12.36
C LEU A 155 3.94 -14.90 -13.11
N ASN A 156 4.64 -14.38 -14.14
CA ASN A 156 5.59 -15.12 -14.97
C ASN A 156 5.00 -16.40 -15.58
N VAL A 157 3.78 -16.29 -16.08
CA VAL A 157 3.11 -17.37 -16.83
C VAL A 157 3.62 -17.37 -18.26
N ARG A 158 4.00 -18.56 -18.79
CA ARG A 158 4.58 -18.71 -20.11
C ARG A 158 3.88 -19.81 -20.91
N GLY A 159 3.68 -19.54 -22.18
CA GLY A 159 3.02 -20.46 -23.09
C GLY A 159 1.51 -20.54 -22.92
N ILE A 160 0.84 -20.81 -24.04
CA ILE A 160 -0.63 -20.74 -24.12
C ILE A 160 -1.33 -21.75 -23.21
N ASP A 161 -0.77 -22.94 -23.02
CA ASP A 161 -1.45 -23.96 -22.23
C ASP A 161 -1.43 -23.59 -20.73
N GLN A 162 -0.35 -22.96 -20.24
CA GLN A 162 -0.32 -22.41 -18.88
C GLN A 162 -1.26 -21.20 -18.76
N VAL A 163 -1.34 -20.33 -19.77
CA VAL A 163 -2.31 -19.21 -19.74
C VAL A 163 -3.73 -19.73 -19.59
N ILE A 164 -4.12 -20.78 -20.34
CA ILE A 164 -5.43 -21.42 -20.22
C ILE A 164 -5.65 -22.02 -18.82
N GLU A 165 -4.65 -22.69 -18.26
CA GLU A 165 -4.70 -23.22 -16.89
C GLU A 165 -4.93 -22.09 -15.86
N ARG A 166 -4.20 -20.99 -15.98
CA ARG A 166 -4.36 -19.83 -15.07
C ARG A 166 -5.69 -19.10 -15.26
N ILE A 167 -6.29 -19.12 -16.46
CA ILE A 167 -7.65 -18.61 -16.66
C ILE A 167 -8.67 -19.46 -15.84
N HIS A 168 -8.53 -20.78 -15.81
CA HIS A 168 -9.35 -21.63 -14.95
C HIS A 168 -9.13 -21.33 -13.47
N ASP A 169 -7.87 -21.11 -13.06
CA ASP A 169 -7.54 -20.73 -11.68
C ASP A 169 -8.18 -19.40 -11.30
N VAL A 170 -8.15 -18.41 -12.22
CA VAL A 170 -8.84 -17.12 -12.03
C VAL A 170 -10.35 -17.34 -11.87
N PHE A 171 -11.00 -18.12 -12.73
CA PHE A 171 -12.43 -18.40 -12.62
C PHE A 171 -12.76 -19.11 -11.30
N ALA A 172 -11.92 -20.03 -10.85
CA ALA A 172 -12.08 -20.74 -9.57
C ALA A 172 -11.87 -19.82 -8.35
N SER A 173 -11.06 -18.76 -8.47
CA SER A 173 -10.74 -17.86 -7.35
C SER A 173 -11.95 -17.12 -6.79
N LEU A 174 -13.01 -16.96 -7.56
CA LEU A 174 -14.28 -16.40 -7.07
C LEU A 174 -14.89 -17.25 -5.94
N PHE A 175 -14.49 -18.51 -5.84
CA PHE A 175 -14.95 -19.46 -4.83
C PHE A 175 -13.82 -19.85 -3.85
N ASN A 176 -12.89 -18.95 -3.61
CA ASN A 176 -12.01 -19.02 -2.45
C ASN A 176 -12.84 -18.83 -1.17
N ASP A 177 -12.47 -19.48 -0.10
CA ASP A 177 -13.22 -19.57 1.14
C ASP A 177 -13.60 -18.19 1.67
N ARG A 178 -12.64 -17.24 1.65
CA ARG A 178 -12.85 -15.83 2.01
C ARG A 178 -13.83 -15.11 1.08
N ALA A 179 -13.78 -15.38 -0.23
CA ALA A 179 -14.69 -14.75 -1.19
C ALA A 179 -16.14 -15.28 -1.06
N ILE A 180 -16.31 -16.55 -0.70
CA ILE A 180 -17.61 -17.14 -0.37
C ILE A 180 -18.16 -16.49 0.91
N ALA A 181 -17.38 -16.49 2.01
CA ALA A 181 -17.78 -15.93 3.28
C ALA A 181 -18.12 -14.42 3.17
N TYR A 182 -17.32 -13.65 2.45
CA TYR A 182 -17.56 -12.24 2.22
C TYR A 182 -18.91 -11.98 1.54
N ARG A 183 -19.22 -12.71 0.45
CA ARG A 183 -20.50 -12.54 -0.26
C ARG A 183 -21.70 -12.89 0.63
N VAL A 184 -21.60 -13.96 1.43
CA VAL A 184 -22.66 -14.34 2.37
C VAL A 184 -22.86 -13.26 3.44
N HIS A 185 -21.79 -12.77 4.07
CA HIS A 185 -21.88 -11.73 5.11
C HIS A 185 -22.44 -10.40 4.60
N HIS A 186 -22.23 -10.09 3.33
CA HIS A 186 -22.75 -8.86 2.70
C HIS A 186 -24.04 -9.06 1.89
N ASN A 187 -24.65 -10.25 1.97
CA ASN A 187 -25.88 -10.61 1.24
C ASN A 187 -25.76 -10.45 -0.30
N PHE A 188 -24.58 -10.67 -0.86
CA PHE A 188 -24.40 -10.70 -2.31
C PHE A 188 -24.78 -12.06 -2.89
N ASP A 189 -25.61 -12.05 -3.94
CA ASP A 189 -25.90 -13.25 -4.71
C ASP A 189 -24.63 -13.73 -5.45
N HIS A 190 -24.26 -14.99 -5.23
CA HIS A 190 -23.09 -15.60 -5.84
C HIS A 190 -23.10 -15.56 -7.38
N ASN A 191 -24.29 -15.50 -7.99
CA ASN A 191 -24.48 -15.49 -9.45
C ASN A 191 -24.40 -14.08 -10.07
N GLN A 192 -24.44 -13.01 -9.28
CA GLN A 192 -24.38 -11.63 -9.78
C GLN A 192 -22.98 -11.16 -10.10
N VAL A 193 -21.97 -11.76 -9.49
CA VAL A 193 -20.57 -11.42 -9.73
C VAL A 193 -20.00 -12.28 -10.84
N ALA A 194 -19.48 -11.66 -11.88
CA ALA A 194 -18.76 -12.35 -12.94
C ALA A 194 -17.28 -11.94 -12.94
N LEU A 195 -16.43 -12.85 -13.40
CA LEU A 195 -15.00 -12.61 -13.53
C LEU A 195 -14.57 -12.42 -14.98
N SER A 196 -13.56 -11.63 -15.13
CA SER A 196 -12.73 -11.51 -16.31
C SER A 196 -11.28 -11.85 -15.93
N ALA A 197 -10.61 -12.62 -16.74
CA ALA A 197 -9.17 -12.83 -16.63
C ALA A 197 -8.46 -11.84 -17.56
N GLY A 198 -7.62 -10.97 -16.99
CA GLY A 198 -6.72 -10.09 -17.73
C GLY A 198 -5.37 -10.77 -17.97
N ILE A 199 -4.92 -10.83 -19.21
CA ILE A 199 -3.61 -11.36 -19.61
C ILE A 199 -2.76 -10.18 -20.07
N GLN A 200 -1.74 -9.82 -19.30
CA GLN A 200 -0.95 -8.61 -19.50
C GLN A 200 0.54 -8.96 -19.62
N HIS A 201 1.27 -8.27 -20.50
CA HIS A 201 2.73 -8.44 -20.60
C HIS A 201 3.39 -8.21 -19.24
N MET A 202 4.30 -9.09 -18.87
CA MET A 202 5.05 -9.01 -17.62
C MET A 202 6.14 -7.96 -17.70
N VAL A 203 6.14 -7.00 -16.78
CA VAL A 203 7.24 -6.05 -16.58
C VAL A 203 8.36 -6.75 -15.81
N ARG A 204 9.60 -6.63 -16.28
CA ARG A 204 10.78 -7.28 -15.71
C ARG A 204 11.29 -6.57 -14.45
N SER A 205 10.36 -6.24 -13.55
CA SER A 205 10.70 -5.66 -12.23
C SER A 205 11.40 -6.66 -11.31
N ASP A 206 11.38 -7.96 -11.62
CA ASP A 206 12.22 -8.97 -10.96
C ASP A 206 13.72 -8.62 -10.98
N THR A 207 14.18 -7.92 -12.03
CA THR A 207 15.53 -7.37 -12.16
C THR A 207 15.61 -5.86 -11.91
N GLY A 208 14.50 -5.22 -11.61
CA GLY A 208 14.34 -3.80 -11.32
C GLY A 208 13.74 -3.55 -9.94
N ALA A 209 12.73 -2.69 -9.91
CA ALA A 209 12.01 -2.31 -8.70
C ALA A 209 10.50 -2.23 -8.96
N SER A 210 9.72 -2.26 -7.91
CA SER A 210 8.26 -2.11 -7.98
C SER A 210 7.69 -1.57 -6.68
N GLY A 211 6.44 -1.17 -6.69
CA GLY A 211 5.77 -0.71 -5.50
C GLY A 211 4.36 -0.22 -5.75
N VAL A 212 3.84 0.51 -4.78
CA VAL A 212 2.56 1.19 -4.86
C VAL A 212 2.73 2.67 -4.58
N LEU A 213 1.84 3.48 -5.09
CA LEU A 213 1.82 4.90 -4.82
C LEU A 213 0.38 5.39 -4.63
N PHE A 214 0.23 6.45 -3.84
CA PHE A 214 -1.04 7.10 -3.55
C PHE A 214 -0.94 8.57 -3.89
N THR A 215 -2.02 9.14 -4.43
CA THR A 215 -2.07 10.57 -4.75
C THR A 215 -2.54 11.42 -3.56
N LEU A 216 -2.35 10.92 -2.37
CA LEU A 216 -2.54 11.61 -1.08
C LEU A 216 -1.65 10.95 -0.02
N ASP A 217 -1.51 11.59 1.14
CA ASP A 217 -0.95 10.93 2.32
C ASP A 217 -1.98 9.96 2.93
N THR A 218 -1.61 8.69 3.03
CA THR A 218 -2.51 7.61 3.47
C THR A 218 -2.88 7.67 4.96
N GLU A 219 -2.20 8.50 5.75
CA GLU A 219 -2.48 8.65 7.19
C GLU A 219 -3.39 9.84 7.47
N SER A 220 -3.06 11.01 6.92
CA SER A 220 -3.78 12.26 7.17
C SER A 220 -4.83 12.60 6.12
N GLY A 221 -4.79 11.96 4.94
CA GLY A 221 -5.60 12.35 3.79
C GLY A 221 -5.14 13.64 3.10
N PHE A 222 -3.94 14.15 3.40
CA PHE A 222 -3.41 15.36 2.80
C PHE A 222 -3.22 15.18 1.29
N ARG A 223 -3.82 16.09 0.47
CA ARG A 223 -3.98 15.88 -0.98
C ARG A 223 -2.86 16.45 -1.84
N ASP A 224 -2.02 17.35 -1.33
CA ASP A 224 -1.00 18.03 -2.13
C ASP A 224 0.33 17.28 -2.19
N VAL A 225 0.30 15.97 -1.90
CA VAL A 225 1.46 15.07 -2.01
C VAL A 225 1.12 13.80 -2.80
N VAL A 226 2.17 13.20 -3.37
CA VAL A 226 2.18 11.81 -3.82
C VAL A 226 3.04 11.02 -2.84
N PHE A 227 2.50 9.94 -2.30
CA PHE A 227 3.21 9.00 -1.45
C PHE A 227 3.59 7.76 -2.27
N ILE A 228 4.87 7.42 -2.33
CA ILE A 228 5.40 6.32 -3.15
C ILE A 228 6.12 5.34 -2.24
N THR A 229 5.82 4.06 -2.36
CA THR A 229 6.62 2.98 -1.77
C THR A 229 7.33 2.21 -2.86
N ALA A 230 8.54 1.71 -2.55
CA ALA A 230 9.37 1.01 -3.53
C ALA A 230 10.20 -0.11 -2.89
N SER A 231 10.33 -1.24 -3.59
CA SER A 231 11.23 -2.33 -3.20
C SER A 231 11.85 -2.99 -4.43
N TRP A 232 12.93 -3.72 -4.23
CA TRP A 232 13.53 -4.54 -5.26
C TRP A 232 12.62 -5.72 -5.62
N GLY A 233 12.58 -6.07 -6.91
CA GLY A 233 11.85 -7.23 -7.40
C GLY A 233 10.39 -6.97 -7.72
N LEU A 234 9.60 -8.04 -7.81
CA LEU A 234 8.18 -8.00 -8.16
C LEU A 234 7.34 -7.40 -7.03
N GLY A 235 6.29 -6.64 -7.37
CA GLY A 235 5.47 -5.83 -6.46
C GLY A 235 4.65 -6.61 -5.44
N GLU A 236 4.46 -7.90 -5.64
CA GLU A 236 3.69 -8.75 -4.73
C GLU A 236 4.21 -8.70 -3.29
N MET A 237 5.55 -8.61 -3.09
CA MET A 237 6.15 -8.49 -1.76
C MET A 237 5.75 -7.20 -1.03
N VAL A 238 5.56 -6.11 -1.76
CA VAL A 238 5.10 -4.83 -1.18
C VAL A 238 3.62 -4.90 -0.85
N VAL A 239 2.80 -5.41 -1.77
CA VAL A 239 1.34 -5.52 -1.61
C VAL A 239 0.98 -6.48 -0.47
N GLN A 240 1.66 -7.62 -0.35
CA GLN A 240 1.47 -8.57 0.75
C GLN A 240 2.05 -8.09 2.09
N GLY A 241 2.87 -7.01 2.09
CA GLY A 241 3.53 -6.52 3.29
C GLY A 241 4.66 -7.41 3.80
N ALA A 242 5.21 -8.27 2.93
CA ALA A 242 6.31 -9.17 3.27
C ALA A 242 7.67 -8.44 3.37
N VAL A 243 7.73 -7.19 2.96
CA VAL A 243 8.95 -6.36 2.93
C VAL A 243 8.66 -4.98 3.51
N ASN A 244 9.68 -4.38 4.14
CA ASN A 244 9.65 -2.97 4.54
C ASN A 244 10.27 -2.14 3.40
N PRO A 245 9.45 -1.44 2.58
CA PRO A 245 9.90 -0.74 1.39
C PRO A 245 10.56 0.60 1.70
N ASP A 246 11.24 1.17 0.72
CA ASP A 246 11.56 2.60 0.70
C ASP A 246 10.28 3.42 0.61
N GLU A 247 10.25 4.62 1.22
CA GLU A 247 9.10 5.52 1.18
C GLU A 247 9.54 6.92 0.72
N PHE A 248 8.76 7.51 -0.18
CA PHE A 248 9.02 8.84 -0.73
C PHE A 248 7.76 9.69 -0.69
N TYR A 249 7.93 10.96 -0.33
CA TYR A 249 6.87 11.98 -0.43
C TYR A 249 7.25 13.02 -1.46
N VAL A 250 6.34 13.32 -2.37
CA VAL A 250 6.56 14.30 -3.45
C VAL A 250 5.48 15.37 -3.40
N SER A 251 5.87 16.64 -3.38
CA SER A 251 4.93 17.77 -3.41
C SER A 251 4.36 17.96 -4.81
N LYS A 252 3.05 17.86 -4.98
CA LYS A 252 2.36 18.13 -6.24
C LYS A 252 2.53 19.61 -6.69
N PRO A 253 2.39 20.63 -5.81
CA PRO A 253 2.61 22.03 -6.20
C PRO A 253 4.04 22.32 -6.63
N ALA A 254 5.06 21.75 -5.94
CA ALA A 254 6.46 21.94 -6.31
C ALA A 254 6.77 21.27 -7.66
N LEU A 255 6.24 20.06 -7.88
CA LEU A 255 6.37 19.31 -9.13
C LEU A 255 5.75 20.09 -10.31
N ALA A 256 4.55 20.64 -10.13
CA ALA A 256 3.88 21.47 -11.13
C ALA A 256 4.64 22.76 -11.44
N ALA A 257 5.36 23.32 -10.46
CA ALA A 257 6.18 24.51 -10.61
C ALA A 257 7.59 24.22 -11.17
N GLY A 258 7.93 22.97 -11.48
CA GLY A 258 9.26 22.55 -11.96
C GLY A 258 10.38 22.78 -10.94
N LYS A 259 10.06 22.73 -9.64
CA LYS A 259 11.00 22.85 -8.53
C LYS A 259 11.35 21.49 -7.97
N ARG A 260 12.40 21.39 -7.15
CA ARG A 260 12.70 20.18 -6.38
C ARG A 260 11.45 19.78 -5.61
N ALA A 261 10.89 18.60 -5.94
CA ALA A 261 9.57 18.20 -5.47
C ALA A 261 9.61 17.09 -4.42
N VAL A 262 10.72 16.34 -4.32
CA VAL A 262 10.89 15.28 -3.33
C VAL A 262 11.05 15.91 -1.94
N LEU A 263 10.04 15.69 -1.08
CA LEU A 263 9.98 16.26 0.27
C LEU A 263 10.70 15.39 1.29
N ARG A 264 10.62 14.07 1.15
CA ARG A 264 11.18 13.14 2.12
C ARG A 264 11.50 11.80 1.47
N LYS A 265 12.62 11.21 1.90
CA LYS A 265 13.08 9.86 1.54
C LYS A 265 13.33 9.06 2.82
N THR A 266 12.73 7.89 2.94
CA THR A 266 12.96 6.96 4.06
C THR A 266 13.43 5.63 3.49
N LEU A 267 14.59 5.17 3.92
CA LEU A 267 15.16 3.90 3.48
C LEU A 267 14.49 2.73 4.20
N GLY A 268 13.96 1.77 3.45
CA GLY A 268 13.43 0.52 3.96
C GLY A 268 14.49 -0.57 4.11
N SER A 269 14.22 -1.57 4.93
CA SER A 269 15.16 -2.69 5.11
C SER A 269 15.25 -3.60 3.88
N LYS A 270 14.20 -3.72 3.08
CA LYS A 270 14.12 -4.48 1.82
C LYS A 270 14.83 -5.82 1.86
N ALA A 271 14.60 -6.60 2.94
CA ALA A 271 15.40 -7.80 3.25
C ALA A 271 15.30 -8.89 2.18
N ILE A 272 14.12 -9.02 1.58
CA ILE A 272 13.80 -10.04 0.57
C ILE A 272 13.20 -9.40 -0.67
N LYS A 273 13.28 -10.11 -1.79
CA LYS A 273 12.61 -9.75 -3.05
C LYS A 273 12.07 -10.98 -3.75
N MET A 274 11.04 -10.80 -4.55
CA MET A 274 10.51 -11.84 -5.42
C MET A 274 11.07 -11.68 -6.84
N VAL A 275 11.53 -12.77 -7.40
CA VAL A 275 12.10 -12.85 -8.76
C VAL A 275 11.45 -14.00 -9.54
N HIS A 276 11.69 -14.07 -10.84
CA HIS A 276 11.25 -15.20 -11.65
C HIS A 276 11.90 -16.52 -11.16
N GLY A 277 11.18 -17.64 -11.32
CA GLY A 277 11.68 -18.96 -10.98
C GLY A 277 12.88 -19.39 -11.84
N ASP A 278 13.73 -20.27 -11.32
CA ASP A 278 14.96 -20.71 -11.99
C ASP A 278 14.69 -21.57 -13.24
N ASP A 279 13.55 -22.25 -13.29
CA ASP A 279 13.07 -23.01 -14.45
C ASP A 279 12.40 -22.12 -15.52
N GLY A 280 12.39 -20.81 -15.32
CA GLY A 280 11.75 -19.83 -16.19
C GLY A 280 10.24 -19.69 -16.00
N HIS A 281 9.64 -20.42 -15.04
CA HIS A 281 8.21 -20.37 -14.74
C HIS A 281 7.96 -19.92 -13.29
N GLY A 282 6.81 -19.27 -13.06
CA GLY A 282 6.43 -18.82 -11.71
C GLY A 282 7.42 -17.84 -11.07
N THR A 283 7.37 -17.78 -9.75
CA THR A 283 8.18 -16.85 -8.96
C THR A 283 8.80 -17.54 -7.74
N ARG A 284 9.88 -16.95 -7.23
CA ARG A 284 10.51 -17.37 -5.96
C ARG A 284 11.02 -16.15 -5.17
N THR A 285 11.09 -16.30 -3.87
CA THR A 285 11.64 -15.28 -2.97
C THR A 285 13.12 -15.54 -2.73
N VAL A 286 13.91 -14.48 -2.75
CA VAL A 286 15.35 -14.49 -2.48
C VAL A 286 15.75 -13.33 -1.57
N ASP A 287 16.87 -13.49 -0.84
CA ASP A 287 17.44 -12.40 -0.06
C ASP A 287 17.98 -11.28 -0.96
N VAL A 288 17.82 -10.03 -0.51
CA VAL A 288 18.45 -8.88 -1.15
C VAL A 288 19.88 -8.74 -0.62
N PRO A 289 20.89 -8.59 -1.48
CA PRO A 289 22.28 -8.34 -1.04
C PRO A 289 22.40 -7.12 -0.11
N ALA A 290 23.28 -7.17 0.88
CA ALA A 290 23.44 -6.10 1.86
C ALA A 290 23.72 -4.73 1.21
N ALA A 291 24.53 -4.68 0.14
CA ALA A 291 24.81 -3.47 -0.61
C ALA A 291 23.54 -2.83 -1.25
N ASP A 292 22.58 -3.66 -1.67
CA ASP A 292 21.33 -3.17 -2.25
C ASP A 292 20.31 -2.76 -1.17
N ARG A 293 20.39 -3.34 0.03
CA ARG A 293 19.53 -2.92 1.17
C ARG A 293 19.86 -1.53 1.68
N SER A 294 21.14 -1.13 1.61
CA SER A 294 21.65 0.15 2.11
C SER A 294 21.49 1.32 1.13
N ARG A 295 20.86 1.11 -0.03
CA ARG A 295 20.59 2.17 -1.01
C ARG A 295 19.12 2.20 -1.41
N PHE A 296 18.65 3.36 -1.84
CA PHE A 296 17.32 3.50 -2.42
C PHE A 296 17.21 2.74 -3.73
N CYS A 297 16.04 2.12 -3.99
CA CYS A 297 15.80 1.40 -5.23
C CYS A 297 15.33 2.31 -6.40
N LEU A 298 15.06 3.58 -6.13
CA LEU A 298 14.72 4.62 -7.12
C LEU A 298 15.67 5.82 -6.96
N ASP A 299 16.02 6.45 -8.07
CA ASP A 299 16.63 7.76 -8.10
C ASP A 299 15.58 8.90 -8.12
N GLU A 300 16.00 10.16 -7.99
CA GLU A 300 15.08 11.31 -7.96
C GLU A 300 14.31 11.48 -9.29
N ALA A 301 14.90 11.12 -10.43
CA ALA A 301 14.24 11.21 -11.74
C ALA A 301 13.10 10.20 -11.86
N ASP A 302 13.30 8.98 -11.38
CA ASP A 302 12.26 7.95 -11.29
C ASP A 302 11.11 8.39 -10.39
N ILE A 303 11.45 8.88 -9.17
CA ILE A 303 10.47 9.34 -8.17
C ILE A 303 9.60 10.46 -8.75
N GLU A 304 10.21 11.47 -9.36
CA GLU A 304 9.45 12.58 -9.97
C GLU A 304 8.63 12.13 -11.18
N THR A 305 9.13 11.15 -11.97
CA THR A 305 8.40 10.61 -13.12
C THR A 305 7.16 9.85 -12.65
N LEU A 306 7.29 8.99 -11.64
CA LEU A 306 6.15 8.31 -11.02
C LEU A 306 5.14 9.31 -10.46
N ALA A 307 5.61 10.38 -9.79
CA ALA A 307 4.72 11.40 -9.27
C ALA A 307 3.98 12.16 -10.38
N ARG A 308 4.63 12.44 -11.54
CA ARG A 308 3.96 13.04 -12.71
C ARG A 308 2.89 12.10 -13.28
N HIS A 309 3.20 10.80 -13.40
CA HIS A 309 2.21 9.80 -13.83
C HIS A 309 1.02 9.76 -12.87
N ALA A 310 1.27 9.73 -11.56
CA ALA A 310 0.24 9.72 -10.53
C ALA A 310 -0.69 10.94 -10.62
N VAL A 311 -0.13 12.15 -10.77
CA VAL A 311 -0.90 13.39 -10.92
C VAL A 311 -1.72 13.39 -12.22
N ALA A 312 -1.17 12.87 -13.33
CA ALA A 312 -1.89 12.74 -14.58
C ALA A 312 -3.09 11.79 -14.46
N ILE A 313 -2.89 10.64 -13.80
CA ILE A 313 -3.93 9.63 -13.53
C ILE A 313 -5.00 10.24 -12.61
N GLU A 314 -4.63 10.83 -11.46
CA GLU A 314 -5.56 11.50 -10.55
C GLU A 314 -6.42 12.56 -11.26
N LYS A 315 -5.79 13.37 -12.10
CA LYS A 315 -6.49 14.40 -12.87
C LYS A 315 -7.49 13.81 -13.86
N HIS A 316 -7.13 12.70 -14.50
CA HIS A 316 -7.99 12.00 -15.45
C HIS A 316 -9.24 11.40 -14.76
N TYR A 317 -9.05 10.71 -13.65
CA TYR A 317 -10.15 10.08 -12.90
C TYR A 317 -10.91 11.06 -12.00
N GLY A 318 -10.36 12.23 -11.69
CA GLY A 318 -10.98 13.25 -10.84
C GLY A 318 -11.09 12.86 -9.36
N ALA A 319 -10.34 11.87 -8.91
CA ALA A 319 -10.35 11.34 -7.54
C ALA A 319 -8.93 10.95 -7.11
N PRO A 320 -8.62 10.93 -5.79
CA PRO A 320 -7.39 10.33 -5.29
C PRO A 320 -7.27 8.87 -5.72
N MET A 321 -6.06 8.45 -6.03
CA MET A 321 -5.78 7.14 -6.64
C MET A 321 -4.79 6.33 -5.81
N ASP A 322 -5.00 5.01 -5.83
CA ASP A 322 -4.10 3.93 -5.42
C ASP A 322 -3.58 3.26 -6.70
N ILE A 323 -2.27 3.23 -6.88
CA ILE A 323 -1.63 2.86 -8.15
C ILE A 323 -0.49 1.88 -7.90
N GLU A 324 -0.52 0.74 -8.60
CA GLU A 324 0.60 -0.21 -8.66
C GLU A 324 1.53 0.12 -9.83
N TRP A 325 2.83 0.05 -9.61
CA TRP A 325 3.83 0.36 -10.62
C TRP A 325 5.02 -0.62 -10.60
N GLY A 326 5.74 -0.71 -11.72
CA GLY A 326 6.98 -1.48 -11.85
C GLY A 326 7.99 -0.77 -12.74
N LYS A 327 9.28 -0.84 -12.35
CA LYS A 327 10.42 -0.45 -13.18
C LYS A 327 11.01 -1.69 -13.81
N ASP A 328 11.04 -1.73 -15.12
CA ASP A 328 11.65 -2.83 -15.89
C ASP A 328 13.18 -2.73 -15.82
N GLY A 329 13.83 -3.77 -15.32
CA GLY A 329 15.29 -3.79 -15.20
C GLY A 329 16.02 -3.97 -16.53
N SER A 330 15.31 -4.33 -17.62
CA SER A 330 15.90 -4.53 -18.94
C SER A 330 15.90 -3.27 -19.80
N ASP A 331 14.85 -2.45 -19.74
CA ASP A 331 14.73 -1.21 -20.52
C ASP A 331 14.76 0.07 -19.66
N GLY A 332 14.72 -0.07 -18.34
CA GLY A 332 14.75 1.02 -17.36
C GLY A 332 13.47 1.85 -17.28
N LYS A 333 12.40 1.48 -18.00
CA LYS A 333 11.16 2.23 -18.02
C LYS A 333 10.27 1.94 -16.82
N LEU A 334 9.47 2.94 -16.47
CA LEU A 334 8.43 2.86 -15.46
C LEU A 334 7.08 2.53 -16.09
N TYR A 335 6.41 1.53 -15.55
CA TYR A 335 5.11 1.06 -16.01
C TYR A 335 4.07 1.18 -14.90
N ILE A 336 2.86 1.59 -15.26
CA ILE A 336 1.69 1.54 -14.39
C ILE A 336 1.01 0.20 -14.61
N LEU A 337 0.83 -0.57 -13.53
CA LEU A 337 0.33 -1.94 -13.58
C LEU A 337 -1.15 -2.02 -13.20
N GLN A 338 -1.63 -1.10 -12.38
CA GLN A 338 -3.02 -0.97 -11.96
C GLN A 338 -3.27 0.43 -11.40
N ALA A 339 -4.48 0.96 -11.56
CA ALA A 339 -4.94 2.16 -10.88
C ALA A 339 -6.40 1.99 -10.44
N ARG A 340 -6.71 2.43 -9.22
CA ARG A 340 -8.08 2.45 -8.67
C ARG A 340 -8.28 3.67 -7.78
N PRO A 341 -9.53 4.17 -7.62
CA PRO A 341 -9.82 5.23 -6.68
C PRO A 341 -9.45 4.83 -5.24
N GLU A 342 -8.83 5.75 -4.51
CA GLU A 342 -8.59 5.60 -3.08
C GLU A 342 -9.92 5.87 -2.32
N THR A 343 -10.34 4.96 -1.45
CA THR A 343 -11.67 5.00 -0.83
C THR A 343 -11.66 5.18 0.68
N VAL A 344 -10.52 5.04 1.35
CA VAL A 344 -10.44 5.05 2.82
C VAL A 344 -10.34 6.48 3.35
N GLN A 345 -9.32 7.23 2.95
CA GLN A 345 -9.07 8.58 3.45
C GLN A 345 -9.94 9.65 2.77
N SER A 346 -10.39 9.40 1.56
CA SER A 346 -11.26 10.35 0.85
C SER A 346 -12.63 10.56 1.51
N ARG A 347 -13.06 9.69 2.45
CA ARG A 347 -14.35 9.73 3.16
C ARG A 347 -14.29 10.38 4.55
N GLN A 348 -13.11 10.71 5.08
CA GLN A 348 -13.00 11.25 6.44
C GLN A 348 -13.59 12.67 6.54
N GLY A 349 -14.42 12.88 7.57
CA GLY A 349 -15.11 14.13 7.85
C GLY A 349 -14.19 15.19 8.51
N ARG A 350 -14.77 16.37 8.82
CA ARG A 350 -14.05 17.54 9.37
C ARG A 350 -13.82 17.47 10.89
N SER A 351 -13.70 16.29 11.50
CA SER A 351 -13.36 16.14 12.93
C SER A 351 -12.04 15.39 13.08
N ILE A 352 -11.25 15.77 14.07
CA ILE A 352 -10.00 15.08 14.43
C ILE A 352 -10.22 14.36 15.76
N LEU A 353 -9.96 13.04 15.75
CA LEU A 353 -9.84 12.24 16.97
C LEU A 353 -8.40 12.34 17.48
N ARG A 354 -8.22 12.85 18.68
CA ARG A 354 -6.92 12.95 19.33
C ARG A 354 -6.84 11.96 20.48
N PHE A 355 -5.81 11.15 20.47
CA PHE A 355 -5.49 10.22 21.55
C PHE A 355 -4.25 10.68 22.29
N LYS A 356 -4.24 10.56 23.61
CA LYS A 356 -3.10 10.93 24.45
C LYS A 356 -2.94 9.94 25.59
N LEU A 357 -1.78 9.32 25.69
CA LEU A 357 -1.41 8.52 26.86
C LEU A 357 -1.32 9.41 28.09
N LYS A 358 -1.90 8.96 29.22
CA LYS A 358 -1.78 9.62 30.52
C LYS A 358 -0.42 9.33 31.15
N ASP A 359 0.02 8.09 31.05
CA ASP A 359 1.28 7.60 31.60
C ASP A 359 2.05 6.82 30.53
N ARG A 360 3.34 6.60 30.76
CA ARG A 360 4.20 5.77 29.91
C ARG A 360 4.85 4.67 30.74
N SER A 361 4.91 3.48 30.18
CA SER A 361 5.65 2.36 30.73
C SER A 361 6.84 2.00 29.81
N LYS A 362 7.46 0.87 30.09
CA LYS A 362 8.55 0.33 29.27
C LYS A 362 8.07 0.06 27.86
N VAL A 363 8.82 0.57 26.86
CA VAL A 363 8.63 0.23 25.45
C VAL A 363 9.19 -1.17 25.19
N ILE A 364 8.37 -2.07 24.68
CA ILE A 364 8.75 -3.45 24.32
C ILE A 364 9.26 -3.52 22.89
N ALA A 365 8.55 -2.88 21.95
CA ALA A 365 8.89 -2.83 20.55
C ALA A 365 8.39 -1.53 19.91
N THR A 366 8.95 -1.19 18.76
CA THR A 366 8.55 -0.05 17.93
C THR A 366 8.46 -0.46 16.48
N GLY A 367 7.67 0.28 15.71
CA GLY A 367 7.54 0.07 14.27
C GLY A 367 6.88 1.28 13.60
N ARG A 368 6.40 1.10 12.38
CA ARG A 368 5.69 2.14 11.66
C ARG A 368 4.26 2.26 12.19
N SER A 369 3.85 3.45 12.56
CA SER A 369 2.50 3.79 13.01
C SER A 369 1.51 3.75 11.85
N ILE A 370 0.35 3.15 12.09
CA ILE A 370 -0.81 3.13 11.19
C ILE A 370 -2.01 3.70 11.95
N GLY A 371 -2.54 4.79 11.46
CA GLY A 371 -3.55 5.59 12.14
C GLY A 371 -2.95 6.41 13.30
N GLN A 372 -3.83 7.01 14.11
CA GLN A 372 -3.44 7.90 15.22
C GLN A 372 -4.03 7.47 16.55
N ARG A 373 -4.58 6.25 16.62
CA ARG A 373 -5.29 5.74 17.79
C ARG A 373 -4.36 5.03 18.76
N ILE A 374 -4.91 4.77 19.94
CA ILE A 374 -4.32 3.91 20.97
C ILE A 374 -5.27 2.74 21.19
N GLY A 375 -4.72 1.54 21.30
CA GLY A 375 -5.47 0.33 21.65
C GLY A 375 -4.74 -0.45 22.73
N ALA A 376 -5.48 -0.96 23.70
CA ALA A 376 -4.91 -1.74 24.81
C ALA A 376 -5.64 -3.06 24.97
N GLY A 377 -4.90 -4.14 25.11
CA GLY A 377 -5.47 -5.48 25.23
C GLY A 377 -4.46 -6.51 25.68
N THR A 378 -4.88 -7.77 25.69
CA THR A 378 -3.97 -8.90 25.94
C THR A 378 -3.28 -9.28 24.64
N ALA A 379 -1.97 -9.32 24.62
CA ALA A 379 -1.21 -9.72 23.43
C ALA A 379 -1.44 -11.19 23.11
N ARG A 380 -1.74 -11.47 21.85
CA ARG A 380 -1.88 -12.83 21.30
C ARG A 380 -0.94 -13.00 20.13
N ILE A 381 0.10 -13.80 20.33
CA ILE A 381 1.02 -14.15 19.25
C ILE A 381 0.40 -15.28 18.45
N ILE A 382 0.13 -15.01 17.17
CA ILE A 382 -0.48 -15.94 16.23
C ILE A 382 0.52 -16.21 15.11
N SER A 383 0.86 -17.47 14.93
CA SER A 383 1.84 -17.89 13.94
C SER A 383 1.20 -18.33 12.62
N ASN A 384 -0.04 -18.78 12.66
CA ASN A 384 -0.78 -19.23 11.47
C ASN A 384 -2.30 -19.09 11.65
N VAL A 385 -3.02 -19.12 10.54
CA VAL A 385 -4.48 -18.96 10.46
C VAL A 385 -5.25 -19.91 11.37
N LYS A 386 -4.76 -21.13 11.59
CA LYS A 386 -5.43 -22.14 12.43
C LYS A 386 -5.48 -21.78 13.92
N GLU A 387 -4.62 -20.84 14.35
CA GLU A 387 -4.57 -20.37 15.75
C GLU A 387 -5.47 -19.15 16.02
N MET A 388 -6.18 -18.64 15.02
CA MET A 388 -6.98 -17.40 15.13
C MET A 388 -8.04 -17.43 16.25
N ASN A 389 -8.54 -18.61 16.62
CA ASN A 389 -9.51 -18.78 17.70
C ASN A 389 -8.97 -18.39 19.09
N ARG A 390 -7.66 -18.24 19.24
CA ARG A 390 -7.01 -17.77 20.48
C ARG A 390 -7.24 -16.26 20.70
N VAL A 391 -7.51 -15.50 19.64
CA VAL A 391 -7.73 -14.04 19.74
C VAL A 391 -9.18 -13.78 20.14
N GLN A 392 -9.38 -13.20 21.31
CA GLN A 392 -10.68 -12.79 21.81
C GLN A 392 -10.95 -11.31 21.48
N PRO A 393 -12.22 -10.88 21.46
CA PRO A 393 -12.56 -9.46 21.25
C PRO A 393 -11.82 -8.56 22.26
N GLY A 394 -11.10 -7.56 21.76
CA GLY A 394 -10.31 -6.63 22.54
C GLY A 394 -8.88 -7.08 22.84
N ASP A 395 -8.42 -8.20 22.30
CA ASP A 395 -7.00 -8.59 22.36
C ASP A 395 -6.16 -7.79 21.36
N VAL A 396 -4.84 -7.78 21.55
CA VAL A 396 -3.87 -7.22 20.62
C VAL A 396 -3.29 -8.37 19.80
N LEU A 397 -3.55 -8.35 18.49
CA LEU A 397 -3.01 -9.33 17.57
C LEU A 397 -1.53 -9.04 17.29
N VAL A 398 -0.66 -10.01 17.51
CA VAL A 398 0.78 -9.94 17.22
C VAL A 398 1.14 -11.07 16.26
N ALA A 399 1.67 -10.73 15.09
CA ALA A 399 2.00 -11.70 14.04
C ALA A 399 3.30 -11.35 13.31
N ASP A 400 3.87 -12.29 12.56
CA ASP A 400 5.00 -11.98 11.70
C ASP A 400 4.57 -11.08 10.53
N MET A 401 3.50 -11.46 9.86
CA MET A 401 2.77 -10.70 8.83
C MET A 401 1.32 -11.17 8.78
N THR A 402 0.45 -10.44 8.11
CA THR A 402 -0.93 -10.85 7.86
C THR A 402 -1.22 -10.88 6.36
N ASP A 403 -2.12 -11.73 5.96
CA ASP A 403 -2.69 -11.82 4.62
C ASP A 403 -4.23 -11.72 4.70
N PRO A 404 -4.96 -11.68 3.59
CA PRO A 404 -6.41 -11.51 3.60
C PRO A 404 -7.20 -12.55 4.42
N ASP A 405 -6.66 -13.74 4.65
CA ASP A 405 -7.34 -14.76 5.46
C ASP A 405 -7.40 -14.40 6.96
N TRP A 406 -6.61 -13.39 7.38
CA TRP A 406 -6.58 -12.90 8.77
C TRP A 406 -7.68 -11.85 9.08
N GLU A 407 -8.43 -11.38 8.10
CA GLU A 407 -9.45 -10.34 8.29
C GLU A 407 -10.45 -10.65 9.43
N PRO A 408 -10.99 -11.90 9.56
CA PRO A 408 -11.93 -12.21 10.64
C PRO A 408 -11.36 -12.04 12.04
N VAL A 409 -10.07 -12.29 12.25
CA VAL A 409 -9.43 -12.10 13.55
C VAL A 409 -9.05 -10.63 13.77
N MET A 410 -8.64 -9.93 12.72
CA MET A 410 -8.32 -8.50 12.80
C MET A 410 -9.52 -7.65 13.23
N LYS A 411 -10.74 -8.02 12.81
CA LYS A 411 -12.00 -7.36 13.23
C LYS A 411 -12.29 -7.43 14.73
N ARG A 412 -11.72 -8.41 15.43
CA ARG A 412 -11.89 -8.57 16.89
C ARG A 412 -10.79 -7.86 17.69
N ALA A 413 -9.67 -7.56 17.04
CA ALA A 413 -8.49 -7.01 17.71
C ALA A 413 -8.71 -5.55 18.14
N ALA A 414 -8.19 -5.18 19.31
CA ALA A 414 -8.07 -3.79 19.76
C ALA A 414 -6.91 -3.06 19.07
N ALA A 415 -5.90 -3.79 18.62
CA ALA A 415 -4.75 -3.30 17.88
C ALA A 415 -4.05 -4.45 17.14
N ILE A 416 -3.25 -4.10 16.14
CA ILE A 416 -2.47 -5.06 15.35
C ILE A 416 -0.99 -4.70 15.42
N VAL A 417 -0.14 -5.71 15.56
CA VAL A 417 1.33 -5.57 15.58
C VAL A 417 1.93 -6.61 14.63
N THR A 418 2.79 -6.17 13.69
CA THR A 418 3.47 -7.09 12.79
C THR A 418 4.98 -6.87 12.75
N ASN A 419 5.76 -7.95 12.58
CA ASN A 419 7.20 -7.85 12.40
C ASN A 419 7.53 -7.21 11.05
N ARG A 420 6.78 -7.55 10.00
CA ARG A 420 7.00 -7.10 8.62
C ARG A 420 5.88 -6.21 8.14
N GLY A 421 6.15 -5.49 7.07
CA GLY A 421 5.20 -4.64 6.37
C GLY A 421 5.46 -3.15 6.53
N GLY A 422 4.96 -2.39 5.56
CA GLY A 422 4.95 -0.93 5.55
C GLY A 422 3.52 -0.39 5.57
N ARG A 423 3.35 0.90 5.29
CA ARG A 423 2.05 1.58 5.29
C ARG A 423 1.03 1.05 4.29
N THR A 424 1.47 0.27 3.33
CA THR A 424 0.65 -0.27 2.24
C THR A 424 0.42 -1.77 2.34
N CYS A 425 0.90 -2.42 3.42
CA CYS A 425 0.67 -3.85 3.63
C CYS A 425 -0.78 -4.12 4.04
N HIS A 426 -1.20 -5.38 3.90
CA HIS A 426 -2.54 -5.83 4.27
C HIS A 426 -2.95 -5.42 5.69
N ALA A 427 -2.07 -5.63 6.69
CA ALA A 427 -2.33 -5.21 8.07
C ALA A 427 -2.65 -3.71 8.17
N ALA A 428 -1.92 -2.86 7.43
CA ALA A 428 -2.11 -1.43 7.44
C ALA A 428 -3.44 -1.01 6.77
N ILE A 429 -3.78 -1.63 5.64
CA ILE A 429 -5.03 -1.35 4.92
C ILE A 429 -6.23 -1.70 5.79
N ILE A 430 -6.27 -2.92 6.31
CA ILE A 430 -7.39 -3.39 7.14
C ILE A 430 -7.48 -2.60 8.46
N ALA A 431 -6.36 -2.25 9.09
CA ALA A 431 -6.37 -1.42 10.30
C ALA A 431 -7.01 -0.05 10.07
N ARG A 432 -6.75 0.59 8.90
CA ARG A 432 -7.41 1.86 8.52
C ARG A 432 -8.91 1.67 8.28
N GLU A 433 -9.30 0.63 7.56
CA GLU A 433 -10.71 0.30 7.29
C GLU A 433 -11.49 0.05 8.58
N LEU A 434 -10.91 -0.70 9.52
CA LEU A 434 -11.51 -1.00 10.81
C LEU A 434 -11.40 0.17 11.80
N GLY A 435 -10.57 1.17 11.52
CA GLY A 435 -10.32 2.30 12.42
C GLY A 435 -9.62 1.90 13.72
N ILE A 436 -8.77 0.88 13.71
CA ILE A 436 -7.97 0.42 14.85
C ILE A 436 -6.50 0.77 14.66
N PRO A 437 -5.70 0.97 15.74
CA PRO A 437 -4.28 1.23 15.61
C PRO A 437 -3.53 -0.02 15.16
N ALA A 438 -2.53 0.17 14.28
CA ALA A 438 -1.58 -0.89 14.01
C ALA A 438 -0.14 -0.37 14.02
N VAL A 439 0.79 -1.22 14.44
CA VAL A 439 2.23 -0.96 14.36
C VAL A 439 2.86 -2.06 13.53
N VAL A 440 3.37 -1.69 12.36
CA VAL A 440 3.91 -2.64 11.37
C VAL A 440 5.42 -2.46 11.21
N GLY A 441 6.10 -3.49 10.69
CA GLY A 441 7.55 -3.41 10.47
C GLY A 441 8.38 -3.37 11.75
N CYS A 442 7.92 -4.01 12.83
CA CYS A 442 8.62 -4.01 14.12
C CYS A 442 9.91 -4.86 14.14
N GLY A 443 10.13 -5.70 13.14
CA GLY A 443 11.27 -6.60 13.04
C GLY A 443 11.13 -7.87 13.88
N ASP A 444 10.98 -7.75 15.19
CA ASP A 444 11.04 -8.86 16.14
C ASP A 444 9.97 -8.81 17.27
N ALA A 445 8.87 -8.13 17.04
CA ALA A 445 7.79 -7.99 18.03
C ALA A 445 7.26 -9.34 18.52
N THR A 446 7.13 -10.35 17.63
CA THR A 446 6.70 -11.70 18.01
C THR A 446 7.64 -12.40 19.00
N ALA A 447 8.91 -12.00 19.06
CA ALA A 447 9.88 -12.52 20.01
C ALA A 447 9.95 -11.69 21.32
N LYS A 448 9.65 -10.39 21.24
CA LYS A 448 9.80 -9.45 22.36
C LYS A 448 8.51 -9.25 23.17
N VAL A 449 7.36 -9.27 22.50
CA VAL A 449 6.06 -9.10 23.16
C VAL A 449 5.69 -10.41 23.86
N PRO A 450 5.41 -10.39 25.18
CA PRO A 450 5.03 -11.59 25.90
C PRO A 450 3.60 -12.03 25.53
N ASP A 451 3.42 -13.28 25.08
CA ASP A 451 2.09 -13.83 24.79
C ASP A 451 1.24 -13.91 26.07
N GLY A 452 -0.03 -13.54 25.98
CA GLY A 452 -0.97 -13.57 27.08
C GLY A 452 -0.82 -12.43 28.10
N GLN A 453 0.09 -11.48 27.91
CA GLN A 453 0.28 -10.32 28.78
C GLN A 453 -0.46 -9.07 28.27
N PRO A 454 -0.88 -8.17 29.18
CA PRO A 454 -1.47 -6.91 28.77
C PRO A 454 -0.42 -6.00 28.11
N VAL A 455 -0.79 -5.35 27.02
CA VAL A 455 0.03 -4.37 26.31
C VAL A 455 -0.83 -3.20 25.82
N THR A 456 -0.17 -2.07 25.58
CA THR A 456 -0.78 -0.90 24.95
C THR A 456 -0.03 -0.56 23.67
N VAL A 457 -0.76 -0.44 22.58
CA VAL A 457 -0.25 -0.07 21.25
C VAL A 457 -0.64 1.37 20.99
N SER A 458 0.34 2.25 20.84
CA SER A 458 0.13 3.68 20.58
C SER A 458 0.62 4.07 19.20
N CYS A 459 -0.28 4.64 18.42
CA CYS A 459 -0.01 5.31 17.14
C CYS A 459 -0.18 6.84 17.24
N ALA A 460 -0.34 7.39 18.45
CA ALA A 460 -0.66 8.80 18.67
C ALA A 460 0.55 9.76 18.63
N GLU A 461 1.76 9.27 18.37
CA GLU A 461 3.01 10.03 18.55
C GLU A 461 3.74 10.34 17.23
N GLY A 462 3.06 10.19 16.09
CA GLY A 462 3.60 10.40 14.75
C GLY A 462 3.90 9.10 14.02
N ASP A 463 4.92 9.11 13.17
CA ASP A 463 5.26 7.99 12.28
C ASP A 463 5.75 6.73 13.00
N THR A 464 6.23 6.86 14.23
CA THR A 464 6.67 5.73 15.05
C THR A 464 5.55 5.27 15.97
N GLY A 465 5.14 4.03 15.82
CA GLY A 465 4.24 3.35 16.72
C GLY A 465 5.00 2.64 17.85
N PHE A 466 4.41 2.58 19.02
CA PHE A 466 5.01 2.03 20.22
C PHE A 466 4.15 0.93 20.82
N ILE A 467 4.78 -0.14 21.26
CA ILE A 467 4.17 -1.20 22.05
C ILE A 467 4.71 -1.06 23.48
N PHE A 468 3.83 -0.72 24.42
CA PHE A 468 4.13 -0.53 25.84
C PHE A 468 3.73 -1.74 26.67
N GLU A 469 4.47 -2.00 27.74
CA GLU A 469 4.13 -3.01 28.74
C GLU A 469 2.90 -2.56 29.57
N GLY A 470 1.92 -3.45 29.75
CA GLY A 470 0.73 -3.19 30.56
C GLY A 470 -0.40 -2.46 29.81
N ARG A 471 -1.55 -2.37 30.45
CA ARG A 471 -2.67 -1.53 30.01
C ARG A 471 -2.47 -0.12 30.58
N LEU A 472 -2.23 0.83 29.67
CA LEU A 472 -2.07 2.24 30.02
C LEU A 472 -3.38 2.98 29.78
N ASP A 473 -3.67 3.93 30.66
CA ASP A 473 -4.81 4.84 30.47
C ASP A 473 -4.49 5.89 29.41
N TYR A 474 -5.48 6.20 28.60
CA TYR A 474 -5.39 7.26 27.61
C TYR A 474 -6.68 8.08 27.54
N GLU A 475 -6.56 9.28 27.00
CA GLU A 475 -7.68 10.18 26.74
C GLU A 475 -8.00 10.16 25.25
N GLU A 476 -9.29 10.13 24.93
CA GLU A 476 -9.82 10.34 23.61
C GLU A 476 -10.55 11.67 23.56
N GLN A 477 -10.19 12.54 22.64
CA GLN A 477 -10.78 13.83 22.44
C GLN A 477 -11.19 14.02 20.99
N THR A 478 -12.48 14.22 20.74
CA THR A 478 -12.99 14.63 19.42
C THR A 478 -12.89 16.15 19.31
N ILE A 479 -12.20 16.62 18.28
CA ILE A 479 -12.08 18.05 17.96
C ILE A 479 -12.85 18.30 16.67
N GLU A 480 -13.97 19.01 16.78
CA GLU A 480 -14.72 19.48 15.60
C GLU A 480 -13.96 20.65 14.95
N LEU A 481 -13.70 20.53 13.65
CA LEU A 481 -13.00 21.56 12.88
C LEU A 481 -14.00 22.53 12.27
N ASP A 482 -14.56 23.39 13.12
CA ASP A 482 -15.39 24.49 12.68
C ASP A 482 -14.56 25.56 11.94
N ARG A 483 -15.23 26.41 11.15
CA ARG A 483 -14.56 27.54 10.51
C ARG A 483 -13.99 28.46 11.58
N MET A 484 -12.69 28.72 11.47
CA MET A 484 -12.06 29.74 12.30
C MET A 484 -12.77 31.09 12.08
N PRO A 485 -13.23 31.78 13.13
CA PRO A 485 -13.83 33.12 12.99
C PRO A 485 -12.82 34.07 12.39
N ASP A 486 -13.30 35.06 11.63
CA ASP A 486 -12.44 36.11 11.12
C ASP A 486 -12.10 37.08 12.26
N ILE A 487 -10.82 37.07 12.64
CA ILE A 487 -10.27 37.86 13.75
C ILE A 487 -9.10 38.70 13.25
N PRO A 488 -8.84 39.90 13.85
CA PRO A 488 -7.82 40.81 13.39
C PRO A 488 -6.38 40.33 13.62
N VAL A 489 -6.19 39.21 14.33
CA VAL A 489 -4.88 38.59 14.61
C VAL A 489 -4.72 37.26 13.90
N LYS A 490 -3.49 36.93 13.49
CA LYS A 490 -3.19 35.64 12.86
C LYS A 490 -2.88 34.60 13.97
N ILE A 491 -3.71 33.58 14.08
CA ILE A 491 -3.39 32.41 14.91
C ILE A 491 -2.48 31.50 14.11
N MET A 492 -1.25 31.32 14.57
CA MET A 492 -0.23 30.50 13.93
C MET A 492 0.17 29.34 14.86
N MET A 493 0.53 28.23 14.27
CA MET A 493 0.87 27.00 15.01
C MET A 493 2.35 26.95 15.36
N ASN A 494 2.68 26.24 16.44
CA ASN A 494 4.04 25.76 16.70
C ASN A 494 4.12 24.32 16.22
N VAL A 495 5.00 24.03 15.25
CA VAL A 495 5.22 22.71 14.67
C VAL A 495 6.67 22.32 14.88
N GLY A 496 6.89 21.26 15.67
CA GLY A 496 8.24 20.74 15.91
C GLY A 496 8.50 19.44 15.14
N ASN A 497 7.47 18.60 14.97
CA ASN A 497 7.61 17.29 14.33
C ASN A 497 7.12 17.34 12.88
N PRO A 498 8.02 17.18 11.87
CA PRO A 498 7.62 17.13 10.46
C PRO A 498 6.66 15.97 10.13
N ASP A 499 6.75 14.84 10.83
CA ASP A 499 5.91 13.66 10.63
C ASP A 499 4.41 13.96 10.85
N ARG A 500 4.12 14.98 11.67
CA ARG A 500 2.75 15.40 12.00
C ARG A 500 2.29 16.62 11.22
N ALA A 501 3.11 17.13 10.30
CA ALA A 501 2.82 18.38 9.60
C ALA A 501 1.55 18.28 8.76
N PHE A 502 1.34 17.16 8.05
CA PHE A 502 0.15 16.94 7.22
C PHE A 502 -1.13 16.83 8.06
N ASP A 503 -1.09 16.17 9.21
CA ASP A 503 -2.20 16.12 10.17
C ASP A 503 -2.57 17.53 10.65
N PHE A 504 -1.56 18.29 11.05
CA PHE A 504 -1.78 19.62 11.62
C PHE A 504 -2.26 20.65 10.57
N ALA A 505 -1.93 20.44 9.30
CA ALA A 505 -2.43 21.27 8.23
C ALA A 505 -3.97 21.24 8.09
N GLY A 506 -4.63 20.17 8.57
CA GLY A 506 -6.09 20.08 8.64
C GLY A 506 -6.73 20.96 9.72
N ILE A 507 -5.98 21.44 10.72
CA ILE A 507 -6.48 22.30 11.80
C ILE A 507 -6.55 23.74 11.29
N PRO A 508 -7.62 24.52 11.57
CA PRO A 508 -7.68 25.93 11.15
C PRO A 508 -6.49 26.76 11.65
N HIS A 509 -5.78 27.42 10.75
CA HIS A 509 -4.55 28.16 11.05
C HIS A 509 -4.31 29.32 10.08
N ARG A 510 -3.31 30.17 10.38
CA ARG A 510 -2.76 31.19 9.47
C ARG A 510 -1.24 31.00 9.22
N GLY A 511 -0.77 29.75 9.32
CA GLY A 511 0.61 29.35 9.11
C GLY A 511 1.31 28.82 10.36
N VAL A 512 2.64 28.65 10.27
CA VAL A 512 3.51 28.18 11.35
C VAL A 512 4.31 29.36 11.89
N GLY A 513 4.06 29.74 13.15
CA GLY A 513 4.78 30.82 13.83
C GLY A 513 6.12 30.38 14.39
N LEU A 514 6.31 29.06 14.61
CA LEU A 514 7.57 28.49 15.07
C LEU A 514 7.72 27.05 14.62
N ALA A 515 8.63 26.80 13.67
CA ALA A 515 9.17 25.48 13.38
C ALA A 515 10.56 25.34 14.00
N ARG A 516 10.78 24.28 14.80
CA ARG A 516 12.01 24.07 15.57
C ARG A 516 12.90 23.06 14.88
N LEU A 517 14.11 23.46 14.48
CA LEU A 517 15.09 22.57 13.84
C LEU A 517 15.58 21.46 14.77
N GLU A 518 15.59 21.67 16.08
CA GLU A 518 16.03 20.71 17.08
C GLU A 518 15.29 19.38 16.97
N PHE A 519 13.99 19.40 16.67
CA PHE A 519 13.21 18.19 16.47
C PHE A 519 13.63 17.42 15.20
N ILE A 520 13.94 18.16 14.11
CA ILE A 520 14.44 17.57 12.87
C ILE A 520 15.81 16.95 13.11
N ILE A 521 16.73 17.69 13.74
CA ILE A 521 18.08 17.22 14.03
C ILE A 521 18.04 15.96 14.91
N ASN A 522 17.26 15.97 15.98
CA ASN A 522 17.16 14.82 16.89
C ASN A 522 16.54 13.58 16.24
N ARG A 523 15.49 13.76 15.41
CA ARG A 523 14.71 12.63 14.88
C ARG A 523 15.20 12.11 13.55
N MET A 524 15.58 13.02 12.63
CA MET A 524 15.90 12.65 11.26
C MET A 524 17.42 12.51 11.03
N ILE A 525 18.24 13.20 11.83
CA ILE A 525 19.70 13.20 11.68
C ILE A 525 20.37 12.37 12.79
N GLY A 526 20.15 12.74 14.04
CA GLY A 526 20.63 12.00 15.22
C GLY A 526 22.15 12.06 15.45
N VAL A 527 22.91 12.75 14.59
CA VAL A 527 24.38 12.83 14.61
C VAL A 527 24.82 14.27 14.86
N HIS A 528 25.86 14.44 15.66
CA HIS A 528 26.46 15.75 15.93
C HIS A 528 27.05 16.35 14.64
N PRO A 529 26.78 17.64 14.31
CA PRO A 529 27.23 18.25 13.05
C PRO A 529 28.75 18.16 12.82
N ARG A 530 29.56 18.37 13.87
CA ARG A 530 31.02 18.26 13.76
C ARG A 530 31.49 16.82 13.52
N ALA A 531 30.80 15.82 14.05
CA ALA A 531 31.10 14.42 13.77
C ALA A 531 30.90 14.08 12.28
N LEU A 532 29.94 14.71 11.61
CA LEU A 532 29.75 14.58 10.17
C LEU A 532 30.84 15.33 9.36
N LEU A 533 31.21 16.55 9.79
CA LEU A 533 32.25 17.34 9.15
C LEU A 533 33.66 16.70 9.28
N GLU A 534 33.94 16.07 10.41
CA GLU A 534 35.21 15.46 10.74
C GLU A 534 35.19 13.92 10.61
N PHE A 535 34.26 13.38 9.82
CA PHE A 535 33.94 11.95 9.70
C PHE A 535 35.19 11.10 9.48
N ASP A 536 36.10 11.52 8.59
CA ASP A 536 37.30 10.77 8.24
C ASP A 536 38.31 10.63 9.40
N THR A 537 38.19 11.46 10.42
CA THR A 537 39.10 11.48 11.57
C THR A 537 38.57 10.71 12.78
N LEU A 538 37.32 10.27 12.74
CA LEU A 538 36.67 9.57 13.84
C LEU A 538 37.19 8.14 14.03
N SER A 539 36.94 7.56 15.20
CA SER A 539 37.19 6.15 15.46
C SER A 539 36.36 5.23 14.55
N ASP A 540 36.83 4.02 14.27
CA ASP A 540 36.16 3.08 13.38
C ASP A 540 34.76 2.69 13.89
N ASP A 541 34.58 2.55 15.22
CA ASP A 541 33.28 2.25 15.83
C ASP A 541 32.29 3.38 15.62
N LEU A 542 32.72 4.63 15.75
CA LEU A 542 31.88 5.80 15.56
C LEU A 542 31.53 6.00 14.07
N LYS A 543 32.51 5.81 13.18
CA LYS A 543 32.29 5.78 11.72
C LYS A 543 31.26 4.73 11.34
N HIS A 544 31.38 3.53 11.89
CA HIS A 544 30.42 2.46 11.62
C HIS A 544 28.99 2.85 12.06
N THR A 545 28.85 3.39 13.27
CA THR A 545 27.56 3.84 13.81
C THR A 545 26.94 4.96 12.96
N ILE A 546 27.75 5.96 12.57
CA ILE A 546 27.30 7.06 11.71
C ILE A 546 26.93 6.55 10.31
N SER A 547 27.74 5.64 9.73
CA SER A 547 27.42 5.04 8.42
C SER A 547 26.10 4.27 8.41
N GLN A 548 25.74 3.61 9.51
CA GLN A 548 24.40 3.00 9.65
C GLN A 548 23.30 4.05 9.70
N GLN A 549 23.52 5.16 10.41
CA GLN A 549 22.53 6.24 10.52
C GLN A 549 22.32 6.99 9.20
N MET A 550 23.38 7.15 8.40
CA MET A 550 23.32 7.82 7.10
C MET A 550 23.11 6.87 5.91
N ALA A 551 22.63 5.65 6.16
CA ALA A 551 22.38 4.68 5.08
C ALA A 551 21.54 5.30 3.95
N GLY A 552 21.95 5.07 2.70
CA GLY A 552 21.37 5.71 1.51
C GLY A 552 22.01 7.04 1.10
N TYR A 553 23.06 7.49 1.83
CA TYR A 553 23.85 8.68 1.53
C TYR A 553 25.35 8.33 1.52
N ASP A 554 26.06 8.85 0.53
CA ASP A 554 27.51 8.65 0.40
C ASP A 554 28.30 9.76 1.11
N ASP A 555 27.76 10.97 1.21
CA ASP A 555 28.39 12.13 1.82
C ASP A 555 27.72 12.51 3.16
N PRO A 556 28.50 12.59 4.27
CA PRO A 556 27.94 12.91 5.59
C PRO A 556 27.38 14.33 5.70
N VAL A 557 27.94 15.30 4.96
CA VAL A 557 27.45 16.69 4.96
C VAL A 557 26.16 16.80 4.15
N GLU A 558 26.11 16.13 3.01
CA GLU A 558 24.90 16.06 2.18
C GLU A 558 23.75 15.41 2.96
N PHE A 559 24.03 14.31 3.69
CA PHE A 559 23.05 13.69 4.58
C PHE A 559 22.41 14.69 5.56
N PHE A 560 23.25 15.51 6.25
CA PHE A 560 22.76 16.51 7.20
C PHE A 560 21.87 17.56 6.51
N VAL A 561 22.36 18.11 5.41
CA VAL A 561 21.68 19.18 4.66
C VAL A 561 20.36 18.69 4.08
N ASP A 562 20.35 17.51 3.47
CA ASP A 562 19.16 16.92 2.87
C ASP A 562 18.11 16.58 3.93
N LYS A 563 18.48 15.93 5.04
CA LYS A 563 17.53 15.63 6.13
C LYS A 563 16.93 16.89 6.77
N LEU A 564 17.72 17.92 6.90
CA LEU A 564 17.23 19.21 7.39
C LEU A 564 16.27 19.84 6.38
N ALA A 565 16.62 19.82 5.09
CA ALA A 565 15.78 20.34 4.00
C ALA A 565 14.48 19.54 3.87
N GLU A 566 14.53 18.21 4.02
CA GLU A 566 13.35 17.33 4.02
C GLU A 566 12.38 17.71 5.15
N GLY A 567 12.86 17.89 6.37
CA GLY A 567 12.02 18.26 7.50
C GLY A 567 11.38 19.65 7.34
N ILE A 568 12.17 20.65 6.95
CA ILE A 568 11.68 22.01 6.68
C ILE A 568 10.72 22.02 5.50
N GLY A 569 11.07 21.34 4.40
CA GLY A 569 10.28 21.25 3.19
C GLY A 569 8.93 20.59 3.43
N THR A 570 8.88 19.54 4.25
CA THR A 570 7.63 18.86 4.64
C THR A 570 6.69 19.82 5.38
N ILE A 571 7.21 20.57 6.37
CA ILE A 571 6.40 21.58 7.08
C ILE A 571 5.96 22.68 6.10
N GLY A 572 6.87 23.17 5.26
CA GLY A 572 6.56 24.18 4.26
C GLY A 572 5.46 23.76 3.28
N ALA A 573 5.53 22.53 2.78
CA ALA A 573 4.54 21.98 1.86
C ALA A 573 3.17 21.77 2.54
N ALA A 574 3.16 21.27 3.80
CA ALA A 574 1.93 21.05 4.55
C ALA A 574 1.14 22.34 4.80
N PHE A 575 1.82 23.46 5.04
CA PHE A 575 1.18 24.72 5.40
C PHE A 575 1.08 25.73 4.26
N ALA A 576 1.56 25.40 3.05
CA ALA A 576 1.41 26.30 1.89
C ALA A 576 -0.07 26.60 1.61
N PRO A 577 -0.43 27.85 1.17
CA PRO A 577 0.43 29.00 0.89
C PRO A 577 0.72 29.88 2.12
N HIS A 578 0.43 29.43 3.32
CA HIS A 578 0.64 30.21 4.55
C HIS A 578 2.13 30.27 4.93
N PRO A 579 2.57 31.34 5.62
CA PRO A 579 3.96 31.48 6.03
C PRO A 579 4.38 30.45 7.07
N VAL A 580 5.62 29.98 6.96
CA VAL A 580 6.29 29.10 7.92
C VAL A 580 7.56 29.79 8.41
N ILE A 581 7.62 30.09 9.71
CA ILE A 581 8.80 30.68 10.33
C ILE A 581 9.64 29.57 10.95
N VAL A 582 10.84 29.37 10.39
CA VAL A 582 11.79 28.35 10.86
C VAL A 582 12.83 29.03 11.74
N ARG A 583 12.92 28.64 12.99
CA ARG A 583 13.98 29.06 13.90
C ARG A 583 15.21 28.20 13.68
N LEU A 584 16.38 28.83 13.52
CA LEU A 584 17.65 28.11 13.52
C LEU A 584 17.86 27.37 14.84
N SER A 585 18.77 26.37 14.84
CA SER A 585 19.01 25.53 16.01
C SER A 585 19.36 26.34 17.25
N ASP A 586 18.73 26.02 18.36
CA ASP A 586 18.89 26.61 19.70
C ASP A 586 19.23 25.50 20.71
N PHE A 587 19.95 24.48 20.26
CA PHE A 587 20.46 23.43 21.15
C PHE A 587 21.46 23.99 22.16
N LYS A 588 21.37 23.45 23.37
CA LYS A 588 22.38 23.60 24.40
C LYS A 588 23.44 22.52 24.27
N SER A 589 24.61 22.75 24.86
CA SER A 589 25.71 21.79 24.83
C SER A 589 25.32 20.40 25.32
N ASN A 590 24.52 20.30 26.37
CA ASN A 590 24.03 19.01 26.87
C ASN A 590 23.07 18.30 25.86
N GLU A 591 22.34 19.04 25.05
CA GLU A 591 21.48 18.48 24.01
C GLU A 591 22.30 17.99 22.83
N TYR A 592 23.30 18.78 22.39
CA TYR A 592 24.27 18.36 21.37
C TYR A 592 25.13 17.16 21.82
N ALA A 593 25.52 17.11 23.10
CA ALA A 593 26.27 15.98 23.67
C ALA A 593 25.52 14.64 23.60
N ASN A 594 24.17 14.66 23.52
CA ASN A 594 23.35 13.46 23.41
C ASN A 594 23.25 12.91 21.97
N LEU A 595 23.65 13.67 20.96
CA LEU A 595 23.73 13.21 19.59
C LEU A 595 24.92 12.23 19.42
N ILE A 596 24.84 11.36 18.39
CA ILE A 596 25.94 10.44 18.05
C ILE A 596 27.21 11.26 17.80
N GLY A 597 28.30 10.92 18.51
CA GLY A 597 29.58 11.65 18.47
C GLY A 597 29.61 12.94 19.29
N GLY A 598 28.50 13.41 19.86
CA GLY A 598 28.42 14.70 20.53
C GLY A 598 29.33 14.84 21.76
N ARG A 599 29.54 13.78 22.53
CA ARG A 599 30.38 13.79 23.73
C ARG A 599 31.88 14.07 23.45
N GLU A 600 32.31 13.90 22.21
CA GLU A 600 33.69 14.22 21.80
C GLU A 600 33.89 15.72 21.59
N TYR A 601 32.82 16.46 21.32
CA TYR A 601 32.87 17.87 20.95
C TYR A 601 32.28 18.82 22.00
N GLU A 602 31.33 18.33 22.82
CA GLU A 602 30.65 19.16 23.78
C GLU A 602 31.21 19.01 25.19
N PRO A 603 31.55 20.13 25.87
CA PRO A 603 32.02 20.09 27.25
C PRO A 603 30.91 19.64 28.20
N HIS A 604 31.30 19.02 29.31
CA HIS A 604 30.35 18.74 30.38
C HIS A 604 30.08 20.05 31.14
N GLU A 605 28.83 20.53 31.05
CA GLU A 605 28.35 21.73 31.75
C GLU A 605 27.43 21.36 32.89
N GLU A 606 27.71 21.85 34.10
CA GLU A 606 26.83 21.61 35.26
C GLU A 606 25.52 22.41 35.20
N THR A 607 25.53 23.56 34.53
CA THR A 607 24.37 24.44 34.36
C THR A 607 24.22 24.92 32.93
N PRO A 608 23.81 24.07 31.96
CA PRO A 608 23.73 24.40 30.53
C PRO A 608 22.81 25.58 30.19
N MET A 609 21.96 25.99 31.14
CA MET A 609 21.04 27.12 30.98
C MET A 609 21.71 28.50 31.13
N LEU A 610 22.93 28.54 31.67
CA LEU A 610 23.67 29.78 31.99
C LEU A 610 24.97 29.93 31.18
N GLY A 611 25.36 28.87 30.42
CA GLY A 611 26.54 28.85 29.57
C GLY A 611 26.47 29.70 28.33
#